data_fc293f18bc9631ab0cdbcf9cdb7f3b10
#
_entry.id   fc293f18bc9631ab0cdbcf9cdb7f3b10
#
_cell.length_a   1.000
_cell.length_b   1.000
_cell.length_c   1.000
_cell.angle_alpha   90.00
_cell.angle_beta   90.00
_cell.angle_gamma   90.00
#
_symmetry.space_group_name_H-M   'P 1'
#
loop_
_entity.id
_entity.type
_entity.pdbx_description
1 polymer ?
#
loop_
_entity_poly.entity_id
_entity_poly.type
_entity_poly.pdbx_seq_one_letter_code
_entity_poly.pdbx_strand_id
1 'polypeptide(L)'
;MKSLPLTLSTLVLTGLSLTACAATPTNTAATTATAVVNQSITETEVLGAQKAWCQALVDISSTYAKDGQPAAKALAEKVIDGAYGYQMGAVLFKPTLTVTPQTFRTTRAGALSYFVGGNPDFPKDTGFALKGWTKCESQNAGIFITGDSATSMGNVMVTNKDGKVTTVDKTWTYVKDDAGNLRIVVHHSSLPYTGK
;
A
#
# COMPACT_ATOMS: atom_id res chain seq x y z
N MET A 1 82.14 -35.00 -46.73
CA MET A 1 83.18 -34.32 -47.62
C MET A 1 82.51 -33.17 -48.35
N LYS A 2 83.09 -31.94 -48.23
CA LYS A 2 82.85 -30.72 -49.02
C LYS A 2 81.56 -29.96 -48.59
N SER A 3 81.62 -28.98 -47.75
CA SER A 3 82.20 -27.58 -47.70
C SER A 3 81.59 -26.61 -48.70
N LEU A 4 80.84 -25.62 -48.12
CA LEU A 4 80.81 -24.16 -48.34
C LEU A 4 80.19 -23.60 -49.63
N PRO A 5 79.87 -22.25 -49.64
CA PRO A 5 79.68 -21.25 -48.63
C PRO A 5 78.38 -20.37 -48.77
N LEU A 6 77.95 -19.77 -47.73
CA LEU A 6 77.75 -18.37 -47.34
C LEU A 6 77.56 -17.34 -48.49
N THR A 7 76.43 -16.68 -48.51
CA THR A 7 76.29 -15.28 -48.93
C THR A 7 75.24 -14.53 -48.05
N LEU A 8 75.78 -13.51 -47.40
CA LEU A 8 75.10 -12.57 -46.55
C LEU A 8 74.41 -11.54 -47.46
N SER A 9 73.07 -11.35 -47.29
CA SER A 9 72.37 -10.24 -47.91
C SER A 9 71.64 -9.48 -46.83
N THR A 10 72.17 -8.29 -46.53
CA THR A 10 71.63 -7.34 -45.58
C THR A 10 70.42 -6.64 -46.17
N LEU A 11 69.23 -6.87 -45.62
CA LEU A 11 68.02 -6.12 -45.96
C LEU A 11 67.73 -5.12 -44.80
N VAL A 12 67.87 -3.83 -45.03
CA VAL A 12 67.53 -2.77 -44.16
C VAL A 12 66.00 -2.59 -44.23
N LEU A 13 65.31 -2.95 -43.15
CA LEU A 13 63.88 -2.63 -43.00
C LEU A 13 63.71 -1.37 -42.16
N THR A 14 63.29 -0.29 -42.80
CA THR A 14 62.90 0.94 -42.16
C THR A 14 61.57 0.72 -41.41
N GLY A 15 61.61 0.73 -40.07
CA GLY A 15 60.43 0.55 -39.25
C GLY A 15 59.56 1.80 -39.25
N LEU A 16 58.33 1.66 -39.69
CA LEU A 16 57.24 2.63 -39.51
C LEU A 16 56.60 2.36 -38.14
N SER A 17 56.85 3.25 -37.18
CA SER A 17 56.20 3.21 -35.85
C SER A 17 54.73 3.68 -35.96
N LEU A 18 53.77 2.77 -35.96
CA LEU A 18 52.37 3.14 -35.74
C LEU A 18 52.15 3.36 -34.26
N THR A 19 51.97 4.63 -33.89
CA THR A 19 51.49 5.03 -32.55
C THR A 19 49.99 4.70 -32.48
N ALA A 20 49.63 3.62 -31.84
CA ALA A 20 48.23 3.31 -31.52
C ALA A 20 47.79 4.19 -30.36
N CYS A 21 46.93 5.20 -30.62
CA CYS A 21 46.20 5.91 -29.58
C CYS A 21 45.22 4.92 -28.96
N ALA A 22 45.54 4.45 -27.76
CA ALA A 22 44.60 3.73 -26.91
C ALA A 22 43.51 4.71 -26.42
N ALA A 23 42.32 4.62 -27.02
CA ALA A 23 41.16 5.32 -26.48
C ALA A 23 40.78 4.65 -25.15
N THR A 24 40.95 5.38 -24.05
CA THR A 24 40.46 5.01 -22.72
C THR A 24 38.94 4.92 -22.80
N PRO A 25 38.29 3.80 -22.42
CA PRO A 25 36.84 3.77 -22.34
C PRO A 25 36.40 4.71 -21.22
N THR A 26 35.80 5.84 -21.57
CA THR A 26 35.05 6.67 -20.64
C THR A 26 33.86 5.88 -20.16
N ASN A 27 33.98 5.30 -18.97
CA ASN A 27 32.87 4.65 -18.28
C ASN A 27 31.90 5.74 -17.82
N THR A 28 30.98 6.14 -18.69
CA THR A 28 29.88 7.03 -18.34
C THR A 28 28.94 6.21 -17.47
N ALA A 29 29.16 6.25 -16.15
CA ALA A 29 28.18 5.74 -15.21
C ALA A 29 26.87 6.48 -15.49
N ALA A 30 25.89 5.75 -16.04
CA ALA A 30 24.54 6.28 -16.19
C ALA A 30 24.02 6.57 -14.76
N THR A 31 23.98 7.84 -14.39
CA THR A 31 23.32 8.28 -13.17
C THR A 31 21.84 8.01 -13.37
N THR A 32 21.34 6.92 -12.83
CA THR A 32 19.90 6.68 -12.74
C THR A 32 19.32 7.78 -11.87
N ALA A 33 18.70 8.76 -12.50
CA ALA A 33 17.96 9.79 -11.77
C ALA A 33 16.86 9.07 -10.98
N THR A 34 16.93 9.15 -9.66
CA THR A 34 15.88 8.66 -8.79
C THR A 34 14.61 9.46 -9.13
N ALA A 35 13.56 8.76 -9.56
CA ALA A 35 12.28 9.42 -9.86
C ALA A 35 11.79 10.14 -8.60
N VAL A 36 11.49 11.43 -8.72
CA VAL A 36 10.89 12.20 -7.63
C VAL A 36 9.43 11.74 -7.49
N VAL A 37 9.12 11.11 -6.35
CA VAL A 37 7.75 10.70 -6.03
C VAL A 37 6.98 11.92 -5.53
N ASN A 38 5.84 12.22 -6.17
CA ASN A 38 4.98 13.32 -5.74
C ASN A 38 4.24 12.92 -4.45
N GLN A 39 4.57 13.59 -3.35
CA GLN A 39 3.97 13.36 -2.04
C GLN A 39 2.68 14.18 -1.81
N SER A 40 2.38 15.19 -2.64
CA SER A 40 1.15 15.97 -2.51
C SER A 40 -0.08 15.10 -2.73
N ILE A 41 -1.09 15.27 -1.86
CA ILE A 41 -2.35 14.54 -1.94
C ILE A 41 -3.39 15.42 -2.62
N THR A 42 -4.25 14.82 -3.45
CA THR A 42 -5.38 15.47 -4.09
C THR A 42 -6.71 14.95 -3.53
N GLU A 43 -7.77 15.74 -3.64
CA GLU A 43 -9.11 15.31 -3.25
C GLU A 43 -9.56 14.07 -4.04
N THR A 44 -9.24 13.99 -5.33
CA THR A 44 -9.54 12.82 -6.17
C THR A 44 -8.91 11.54 -5.63
N GLU A 45 -7.67 11.60 -5.12
CA GLU A 45 -7.01 10.45 -4.50
C GLU A 45 -7.73 10.03 -3.21
N VAL A 46 -8.15 10.99 -2.38
CA VAL A 46 -8.90 10.70 -1.14
C VAL A 46 -10.24 10.03 -1.46
N LEU A 47 -11.01 10.58 -2.40
CA LEU A 47 -12.29 10.00 -2.84
C LEU A 47 -12.10 8.61 -3.44
N GLY A 48 -11.06 8.42 -4.24
CA GLY A 48 -10.67 7.12 -4.80
C GLY A 48 -10.35 6.08 -3.71
N ALA A 49 -9.58 6.46 -2.69
CA ALA A 49 -9.24 5.59 -1.56
C ALA A 49 -10.48 5.20 -0.74
N GLN A 50 -11.40 6.14 -0.49
CA GLN A 50 -12.67 5.87 0.20
C GLN A 50 -13.55 4.89 -0.59
N LYS A 51 -13.67 5.08 -1.90
CA LYS A 51 -14.40 4.17 -2.78
C LYS A 51 -13.78 2.77 -2.80
N ALA A 52 -12.46 2.69 -2.90
CA ALA A 52 -11.72 1.42 -2.88
C ALA A 52 -11.90 0.69 -1.53
N TRP A 53 -11.85 1.42 -0.41
CA TRP A 53 -12.09 0.86 0.92
C TRP A 53 -13.52 0.29 1.04
N CYS A 54 -14.52 1.01 0.57
CA CYS A 54 -15.91 0.56 0.54
C CYS A 54 -16.08 -0.70 -0.32
N GLN A 55 -15.49 -0.73 -1.53
CA GLN A 55 -15.54 -1.91 -2.39
C GLN A 55 -14.88 -3.11 -1.73
N ALA A 56 -13.69 -2.92 -1.14
CA ALA A 56 -12.97 -3.98 -0.44
C ALA A 56 -13.79 -4.59 0.73
N LEU A 57 -14.53 -3.76 1.47
CA LEU A 57 -15.40 -4.25 2.54
C LEU A 57 -16.49 -5.20 2.00
N VAL A 58 -17.13 -4.84 0.89
CA VAL A 58 -18.15 -5.66 0.21
C VAL A 58 -17.53 -6.93 -0.37
N ASP A 59 -16.34 -6.83 -0.98
CA ASP A 59 -15.63 -7.98 -1.57
C ASP A 59 -15.23 -9.00 -0.50
N ILE A 60 -14.72 -8.56 0.66
CA ILE A 60 -14.41 -9.46 1.78
C ILE A 60 -15.69 -10.16 2.27
N SER A 61 -16.80 -9.41 2.37
CA SER A 61 -18.08 -9.94 2.81
C SER A 61 -18.61 -11.00 1.83
N SER A 62 -18.55 -10.74 0.53
CA SER A 62 -18.99 -11.68 -0.52
C SER A 62 -18.07 -12.89 -0.61
N THR A 63 -16.76 -12.71 -0.49
CA THR A 63 -15.78 -13.80 -0.44
C THR A 63 -16.04 -14.71 0.76
N TYR A 64 -16.36 -14.14 1.93
CA TYR A 64 -16.72 -14.92 3.09
C TYR A 64 -17.97 -15.79 2.84
N ALA A 65 -19.00 -15.20 2.25
CA ALA A 65 -20.25 -15.91 1.98
C ALA A 65 -20.07 -17.07 0.97
N LYS A 66 -19.17 -16.91 0.01
CA LYS A 66 -18.92 -17.88 -1.06
C LYS A 66 -17.88 -18.93 -0.70
N ASP A 67 -16.72 -18.49 -0.18
CA ASP A 67 -15.49 -19.28 -0.08
C ASP A 67 -15.03 -19.48 1.39
N GLY A 68 -15.76 -18.91 2.35
CA GLY A 68 -15.52 -19.07 3.78
C GLY A 68 -14.42 -18.14 4.35
N GLN A 69 -14.18 -18.30 5.66
CA GLN A 69 -13.30 -17.41 6.42
C GLN A 69 -11.83 -17.42 5.97
N PRO A 70 -11.21 -18.55 5.57
CA PRO A 70 -9.81 -18.51 5.13
C PRO A 70 -9.59 -17.65 3.89
N ALA A 71 -10.51 -17.71 2.92
CA ALA A 71 -10.44 -16.88 1.70
C ALA A 71 -10.69 -15.40 2.01
N ALA A 72 -11.70 -15.10 2.83
CA ALA A 72 -11.97 -13.74 3.30
C ALA A 72 -10.78 -13.15 4.07
N LYS A 73 -10.12 -13.95 4.91
CA LYS A 73 -8.93 -13.54 5.65
C LYS A 73 -7.78 -13.19 4.70
N ALA A 74 -7.50 -14.04 3.72
CA ALA A 74 -6.43 -13.79 2.74
C ALA A 74 -6.70 -12.51 1.92
N LEU A 75 -7.96 -12.23 1.58
CA LEU A 75 -8.33 -10.97 0.92
C LEU A 75 -8.18 -9.78 1.88
N ALA A 76 -8.63 -9.88 3.13
CA ALA A 76 -8.51 -8.82 4.12
C ALA A 76 -7.04 -8.46 4.42
N GLU A 77 -6.15 -9.44 4.45
CA GLU A 77 -4.70 -9.21 4.59
C GLU A 77 -4.16 -8.31 3.48
N LYS A 78 -4.49 -8.61 2.22
CA LYS A 78 -4.09 -7.79 1.05
C LYS A 78 -4.66 -6.38 1.12
N VAL A 79 -5.93 -6.25 1.52
CA VAL A 79 -6.60 -4.95 1.66
C VAL A 79 -5.94 -4.11 2.76
N ILE A 80 -5.65 -4.70 3.92
CA ILE A 80 -4.98 -4.00 5.02
C ILE A 80 -3.58 -3.56 4.59
N ASP A 81 -2.81 -4.42 3.96
CA ASP A 81 -1.45 -4.11 3.49
C ASP A 81 -1.44 -3.04 2.39
N GLY A 82 -2.49 -3.00 1.57
CA GLY A 82 -2.63 -2.00 0.50
C GLY A 82 -3.19 -0.65 0.96
N ALA A 83 -4.14 -0.63 1.90
CA ALA A 83 -4.87 0.58 2.28
C ALA A 83 -4.34 1.26 3.54
N TYR A 84 -3.74 0.52 4.48
CA TYR A 84 -3.30 1.06 5.77
C TYR A 84 -1.79 1.20 5.86
N GLY A 85 -1.33 2.14 6.66
CA GLY A 85 0.08 2.46 6.86
C GLY A 85 0.78 1.64 7.96
N TYR A 86 0.36 0.41 8.28
CA TYR A 86 0.98 -0.40 9.34
C TYR A 86 2.46 -0.71 9.10
N GLN A 87 2.93 -0.68 7.85
CA GLN A 87 4.35 -0.80 7.50
C GLN A 87 5.16 0.46 7.84
N MET A 88 4.49 1.60 8.02
CA MET A 88 5.11 2.89 8.36
C MET A 88 5.14 3.13 9.88
N GLY A 89 4.29 2.42 10.63
CA GLY A 89 4.16 2.57 12.08
C GLY A 89 2.78 2.19 12.60
N ALA A 90 2.46 2.64 13.81
CA ALA A 90 1.13 2.42 14.39
C ALA A 90 0.06 3.21 13.62
N VAL A 91 -1.01 2.54 13.20
CA VAL A 91 -2.21 3.21 12.69
C VAL A 91 -3.14 3.51 13.86
N LEU A 92 -3.60 4.74 13.96
CA LEU A 92 -4.52 5.18 15.03
C LEU A 92 -5.94 4.73 14.69
N PHE A 93 -6.19 3.43 14.85
CA PHE A 93 -7.47 2.83 14.48
C PHE A 93 -8.34 2.57 15.71
N LYS A 94 -9.47 3.28 15.78
CA LYS A 94 -10.59 3.01 16.70
C LYS A 94 -11.77 2.52 15.87
N PRO A 95 -12.01 1.21 15.80
CA PRO A 95 -13.14 0.64 15.06
C PRO A 95 -14.51 0.94 15.69
N THR A 96 -15.58 0.78 14.91
CA THR A 96 -16.95 1.06 15.35
C THR A 96 -17.41 0.14 16.50
N LEU A 97 -17.20 -1.17 16.37
CA LEU A 97 -17.82 -2.20 17.21
C LEU A 97 -16.85 -2.86 18.19
N THR A 98 -15.77 -2.19 18.55
CA THR A 98 -14.85 -2.68 19.58
C THR A 98 -15.34 -2.31 20.98
N VAL A 99 -15.01 -3.17 21.95
CA VAL A 99 -15.39 -3.01 23.35
C VAL A 99 -14.17 -3.03 24.27
N THR A 100 -14.34 -2.43 25.46
CA THR A 100 -13.30 -2.43 26.50
C THR A 100 -12.91 -3.87 26.90
N PRO A 101 -11.62 -4.07 27.30
CA PRO A 101 -10.52 -3.10 27.36
C PRO A 101 -9.81 -2.84 26.02
N GLN A 102 -10.06 -3.64 24.99
CA GLN A 102 -9.36 -3.61 23.71
C GLN A 102 -10.13 -2.78 22.68
N THR A 103 -10.18 -1.48 22.89
CA THR A 103 -10.96 -0.55 22.04
C THR A 103 -10.21 -0.18 20.75
N PHE A 104 -8.88 -0.14 20.79
CA PHE A 104 -8.03 0.33 19.69
C PHE A 104 -7.34 -0.83 18.97
N ARG A 105 -7.04 -0.65 17.69
CA ARG A 105 -6.36 -1.63 16.81
C ARG A 105 -5.15 -0.98 16.16
N THR A 106 -4.14 -0.64 16.97
CA THR A 106 -2.93 0.07 16.51
C THR A 106 -1.93 -0.82 15.78
N THR A 107 -2.19 -2.13 15.73
CA THR A 107 -1.36 -3.12 15.02
C THR A 107 -2.10 -3.75 13.86
N ARG A 108 -1.36 -4.20 12.84
CA ARG A 108 -1.89 -4.95 11.68
C ARG A 108 -2.71 -6.17 12.11
N ALA A 109 -2.19 -6.94 13.07
CA ALA A 109 -2.89 -8.13 13.59
C ALA A 109 -4.22 -7.77 14.26
N GLY A 110 -4.26 -6.69 15.03
CA GLY A 110 -5.49 -6.20 15.65
C GLY A 110 -6.52 -5.71 14.62
N ALA A 111 -6.08 -5.02 13.55
CA ALA A 111 -6.97 -4.62 12.47
C ALA A 111 -7.54 -5.82 11.72
N LEU A 112 -6.71 -6.81 11.38
CA LEU A 112 -7.14 -8.03 10.72
C LEU A 112 -8.18 -8.77 11.58
N SER A 113 -7.93 -8.89 12.89
CA SER A 113 -8.89 -9.48 13.83
C SER A 113 -10.23 -8.76 13.80
N TYR A 114 -10.22 -7.43 13.84
CA TYR A 114 -11.47 -6.67 13.76
C TYR A 114 -12.26 -6.95 12.50
N PHE A 115 -11.60 -7.02 11.34
CA PHE A 115 -12.28 -7.23 10.07
C PHE A 115 -12.77 -8.67 9.86
N VAL A 116 -12.01 -9.68 10.28
CA VAL A 116 -12.33 -11.09 9.95
C VAL A 116 -12.38 -12.05 11.14
N GLY A 117 -12.19 -11.57 12.36
CA GLY A 117 -12.22 -12.40 13.58
C GLY A 117 -11.09 -13.43 13.66
N GLY A 118 -11.25 -14.37 14.59
CA GLY A 118 -10.42 -15.59 14.67
C GLY A 118 -9.03 -15.41 15.28
N ASN A 119 -8.71 -14.26 15.89
CA ASN A 119 -7.47 -14.07 16.62
C ASN A 119 -7.74 -14.22 18.14
N PRO A 120 -7.09 -15.16 18.84
CA PRO A 120 -7.30 -15.38 20.28
C PRO A 120 -6.91 -14.18 21.14
N ASP A 121 -6.00 -13.31 20.67
CA ASP A 121 -5.63 -12.08 21.39
C ASP A 121 -6.78 -11.05 21.41
N PHE A 122 -7.75 -11.19 20.52
CA PHE A 122 -8.92 -10.32 20.40
C PHE A 122 -10.22 -11.15 20.38
N PRO A 123 -10.56 -11.86 21.47
CA PRO A 123 -11.62 -12.88 21.47
C PRO A 123 -13.02 -12.33 21.25
N LYS A 124 -13.21 -11.01 21.38
CA LYS A 124 -14.51 -10.33 21.15
C LYS A 124 -14.71 -9.89 19.71
N ASP A 125 -13.71 -10.02 18.84
CA ASP A 125 -13.82 -9.65 17.43
C ASP A 125 -14.56 -10.75 16.66
N THR A 126 -15.71 -10.41 16.11
CA THR A 126 -16.56 -11.34 15.33
C THR A 126 -16.43 -11.16 13.82
N GLY A 127 -15.52 -10.28 13.37
CA GLY A 127 -15.32 -9.98 11.96
C GLY A 127 -16.35 -8.98 11.42
N PHE A 128 -16.02 -7.69 11.48
CA PHE A 128 -16.89 -6.63 10.95
C PHE A 128 -17.18 -6.82 9.45
N ALA A 129 -16.17 -7.22 8.67
CA ALA A 129 -16.32 -7.44 7.23
C ALA A 129 -17.12 -8.71 6.89
N LEU A 130 -17.40 -9.59 7.85
CA LEU A 130 -18.12 -10.86 7.63
C LEU A 130 -19.64 -10.75 7.86
N LYS A 131 -20.16 -9.53 8.05
CA LYS A 131 -21.57 -9.30 8.44
C LYS A 131 -22.55 -9.25 7.26
N GLY A 132 -22.17 -9.76 6.07
CA GLY A 132 -23.04 -9.82 4.91
C GLY A 132 -23.28 -8.45 4.24
N TRP A 133 -22.25 -7.61 4.19
CA TRP A 133 -22.34 -6.32 3.53
C TRP A 133 -22.44 -6.48 2.02
N THR A 134 -23.45 -5.84 1.42
CA THR A 134 -23.75 -5.88 -0.02
C THR A 134 -23.54 -4.52 -0.69
N LYS A 135 -23.50 -3.44 0.10
CA LYS A 135 -23.27 -2.07 -0.38
C LYS A 135 -22.51 -1.28 0.70
N CYS A 136 -21.62 -0.41 0.26
CA CYS A 136 -20.93 0.57 1.10
C CYS A 136 -20.79 1.88 0.34
N GLU A 137 -21.10 2.99 1.01
CA GLU A 137 -20.99 4.35 0.46
C GLU A 137 -20.36 5.27 1.50
N SER A 138 -19.51 6.17 1.07
CA SER A 138 -18.96 7.25 1.91
C SER A 138 -19.52 8.60 1.49
N GLN A 139 -19.84 9.43 2.46
CA GLN A 139 -20.26 10.82 2.27
C GLN A 139 -19.44 11.71 3.18
N ASN A 140 -18.64 12.60 2.60
CA ASN A 140 -17.82 13.52 3.37
C ASN A 140 -18.63 14.72 3.83
N ALA A 141 -18.48 15.09 5.10
CA ALA A 141 -18.83 16.40 5.61
C ALA A 141 -17.76 17.43 5.24
N GLY A 142 -16.49 16.98 5.14
CA GLY A 142 -15.38 17.79 4.68
C GLY A 142 -14.10 16.98 4.48
N ILE A 143 -13.22 17.51 3.63
CA ILE A 143 -11.86 17.01 3.40
C ILE A 143 -10.91 18.19 3.60
N PHE A 144 -9.91 18.03 4.45
CA PHE A 144 -8.85 19.01 4.68
C PHE A 144 -7.52 18.43 4.19
N ILE A 145 -6.88 19.11 3.24
CA ILE A 145 -5.63 18.69 2.61
C ILE A 145 -4.53 19.69 2.94
N THR A 146 -3.38 19.22 3.37
CA THR A 146 -2.19 20.02 3.63
C THR A 146 -0.94 19.28 3.14
N GLY A 147 -0.48 19.62 1.92
CA GLY A 147 0.71 19.02 1.31
C GLY A 147 0.59 17.49 1.17
N ASP A 148 1.31 16.75 1.98
CA ASP A 148 1.44 15.30 2.00
C ASP A 148 0.47 14.59 2.96
N SER A 149 -0.47 15.33 3.57
CA SER A 149 -1.48 14.79 4.47
C SER A 149 -2.88 15.25 4.10
N ALA A 150 -3.85 14.36 4.24
CA ALA A 150 -5.26 14.67 4.06
C ALA A 150 -6.11 14.05 5.17
N THR A 151 -7.03 14.81 5.73
CA THR A 151 -7.99 14.32 6.71
C THR A 151 -9.40 14.52 6.19
N SER A 152 -10.24 13.50 6.26
CA SER A 152 -11.65 13.56 5.91
C SER A 152 -12.53 13.17 7.09
N MET A 153 -13.70 13.78 7.17
CA MET A 153 -14.73 13.45 8.15
C MET A 153 -16.09 13.38 7.46
N GLY A 154 -16.92 12.44 7.89
CA GLY A 154 -18.26 12.26 7.35
C GLY A 154 -18.87 10.93 7.77
N ASN A 155 -19.74 10.39 6.94
CA ASN A 155 -20.43 9.13 7.20
C ASN A 155 -20.02 8.03 6.23
N VAL A 156 -20.06 6.79 6.73
CA VAL A 156 -20.08 5.60 5.89
C VAL A 156 -21.36 4.84 6.16
N MET A 157 -22.11 4.58 5.10
CA MET A 157 -23.33 3.79 5.10
C MET A 157 -23.03 2.40 4.56
N VAL A 158 -23.27 1.37 5.36
CA VAL A 158 -23.14 -0.03 4.95
C VAL A 158 -24.50 -0.71 4.96
N THR A 159 -24.85 -1.39 3.87
CA THR A 159 -26.10 -2.13 3.73
C THR A 159 -25.81 -3.62 3.79
N ASN A 160 -26.51 -4.35 4.64
CA ASN A 160 -26.37 -5.80 4.74
C ASN A 160 -27.31 -6.53 3.74
N LYS A 161 -27.20 -7.86 3.67
CA LYS A 161 -28.01 -8.73 2.79
C LYS A 161 -29.53 -8.60 2.99
N ASP A 162 -29.96 -8.13 4.16
CA ASP A 162 -31.37 -7.94 4.50
C ASP A 162 -31.87 -6.52 4.16
N GLY A 163 -31.06 -5.71 3.49
CA GLY A 163 -31.35 -4.33 3.13
C GLY A 163 -31.24 -3.33 4.27
N LYS A 164 -30.82 -3.75 5.46
CA LYS A 164 -30.66 -2.86 6.61
C LYS A 164 -29.40 -2.01 6.43
N VAL A 165 -29.57 -0.69 6.53
CA VAL A 165 -28.48 0.28 6.49
C VAL A 165 -27.98 0.56 7.90
N THR A 166 -26.67 0.55 8.08
CA THR A 166 -25.97 1.04 9.27
C THR A 166 -25.12 2.23 8.88
N THR A 167 -25.39 3.38 9.46
CA THR A 167 -24.59 4.60 9.28
C THR A 167 -23.60 4.71 10.43
N VAL A 168 -22.35 5.02 10.12
CA VAL A 168 -21.29 5.26 11.10
C VAL A 168 -20.61 6.59 10.83
N ASP A 169 -20.25 7.32 11.89
CA ASP A 169 -19.38 8.46 11.79
C ASP A 169 -17.96 7.98 11.51
N LYS A 170 -17.26 8.67 10.64
CA LYS A 170 -15.95 8.25 10.15
C LYS A 170 -15.00 9.43 10.03
N THR A 171 -13.79 9.24 10.55
CA THR A 171 -12.66 10.12 10.30
C THR A 171 -11.50 9.27 9.79
N TRP A 172 -10.93 9.70 8.66
CA TRP A 172 -9.69 9.12 8.11
C TRP A 172 -8.63 10.21 7.96
N THR A 173 -7.39 9.85 8.27
CA THR A 173 -6.22 10.62 7.82
C THR A 173 -5.37 9.74 6.93
N TYR A 174 -4.91 10.34 5.84
CA TYR A 174 -4.09 9.71 4.81
C TYR A 174 -2.74 10.40 4.74
N VAL A 175 -1.71 9.63 4.45
CA VAL A 175 -0.38 10.09 4.01
C VAL A 175 0.06 9.22 2.84
N LYS A 176 1.07 9.65 2.07
CA LYS A 176 1.70 8.81 1.05
C LYS A 176 2.89 8.07 1.64
N ASP A 177 3.06 6.81 1.24
CA ASP A 177 4.30 6.07 1.49
C ASP A 177 5.42 6.51 0.53
N ASP A 178 6.63 5.96 0.71
CA ASP A 178 7.80 6.29 -0.12
C ASP A 178 7.61 5.98 -1.61
N ALA A 179 6.66 5.09 -1.94
CA ALA A 179 6.30 4.77 -3.32
C ALA A 179 5.17 5.69 -3.87
N GLY A 180 4.67 6.62 -3.06
CA GLY A 180 3.59 7.55 -3.42
C GLY A 180 2.18 6.96 -3.30
N ASN A 181 2.01 5.80 -2.67
CA ASN A 181 0.70 5.22 -2.44
C ASN A 181 0.04 5.83 -1.21
N LEU A 182 -1.24 6.15 -1.33
CA LEU A 182 -2.03 6.70 -0.24
C LEU A 182 -2.30 5.63 0.83
N ARG A 183 -1.98 5.94 2.11
CA ARG A 183 -2.12 5.04 3.25
C ARG A 183 -2.96 5.69 4.34
N ILE A 184 -3.90 4.93 4.91
CA ILE A 184 -4.67 5.32 6.08
C ILE A 184 -3.77 5.20 7.31
N VAL A 185 -3.57 6.29 8.04
CA VAL A 185 -2.81 6.33 9.30
C VAL A 185 -3.69 6.66 10.51
N VAL A 186 -4.86 7.27 10.28
CA VAL A 186 -5.93 7.42 11.29
C VAL A 186 -7.22 6.87 10.71
N HIS A 187 -7.93 6.06 11.49
CA HIS A 187 -9.26 5.55 11.18
C HIS A 187 -10.09 5.51 12.45
N HIS A 188 -10.87 6.55 12.67
CA HIS A 188 -11.85 6.55 13.75
C HIS A 188 -13.25 6.30 13.21
N SER A 189 -13.99 5.44 13.88
CA SER A 189 -15.38 5.15 13.54
C SER A 189 -16.20 4.94 14.81
N SER A 190 -17.41 5.48 14.82
CA SER A 190 -18.38 5.34 15.91
C SER A 190 -19.80 5.26 15.36
N LEU A 191 -20.73 4.75 16.16
CA LEU A 191 -22.13 4.96 15.86
C LEU A 191 -22.48 6.42 16.21
N PRO A 192 -23.40 7.06 15.46
CA PRO A 192 -23.90 8.37 15.81
C PRO A 192 -24.52 8.37 17.21
N TYR A 193 -24.28 9.42 17.97
CA TYR A 193 -24.94 9.61 19.26
C TYR A 193 -26.43 9.90 19.07
N THR A 194 -27.28 9.15 19.74
CA THR A 194 -28.76 9.22 19.56
C THR A 194 -29.47 10.17 20.53
N GLY A 195 -28.73 10.85 21.40
CA GLY A 195 -29.30 11.85 22.30
C GLY A 195 -30.15 11.30 23.47
N LYS A 196 -29.91 10.02 23.89
CA LYS A 196 -30.57 9.43 25.07
C LYS A 196 -29.69 9.59 26.30
#